data_23b8ccf0c2a9aa4ff3673d8347751448
#
_entry.id   23b8ccf0c2a9aa4ff3673d8347751448
#
_cell.length_a   1.000
_cell.length_b   1.000
_cell.length_c   1.000
_cell.angle_alpha   90.00
_cell.angle_beta   90.00
_cell.angle_gamma   90.00
#
_symmetry.space_group_name_H-M   'P 1'
#
loop_
_entity.id
_entity.type
_entity.pdbx_description
1 polymer ?
#
loop_
_entity_poly.entity_id
_entity_poly.type
_entity_poly.pdbx_seq_one_letter_code
_entity_poly.pdbx_strand_id
1 'polypeptide(L)'
;MADTSHSLLFLSQREVIEAGVLNMEQAVPLMEKVYGLHWRGETVLPSKGVIRWGGVETEWEKGRINALPGWIGGDIRTGGIKWIAVSPEGVRAPGMPKVAALVIINDPVTLPVAIMDGVLLSAIRTGANMGAAALHLAKEDTRTIAIVGGGFQGRTQLMALLVARPQTREIRIYDVNRAQAENFARHMEKRTGRKVAVCATVDETVKGADIVVTATGSTEPLLLRRHLEPGMLYIHVGGNECEYEVISAADKRYVDDWEQIKHRDVSSLAHMFFAGKLKDEDITAEIGAVVVGDRPGRESDDEIIYVNTVGLGVQDVALGSLLLAKAREKGLGTTVKMWDEPFVL
;
A
#
# COMPACT_ATOMS: atom_id res chain seq x y z
N MET A 1 44.43 13.86 -2.46
CA MET A 1 43.50 13.65 -1.33
C MET A 1 42.26 13.00 -1.89
N ALA A 2 41.66 12.06 -1.20
CA ALA A 2 40.35 11.51 -1.64
C ALA A 2 39.31 12.62 -1.59
N ASP A 3 38.41 12.62 -2.55
CA ASP A 3 37.25 13.52 -2.51
C ASP A 3 36.36 13.11 -1.33
N THR A 4 36.19 13.98 -0.36
CA THR A 4 35.39 13.78 0.85
C THR A 4 34.07 14.55 0.78
N SER A 5 33.80 15.23 -0.34
CA SER A 5 32.54 15.92 -0.55
C SER A 5 31.36 14.94 -0.63
N HIS A 6 30.19 15.37 -0.16
CA HIS A 6 28.97 14.58 -0.27
C HIS A 6 27.80 15.41 -0.77
N SER A 7 27.05 14.82 -1.67
CA SER A 7 25.83 15.40 -2.22
C SER A 7 24.75 14.33 -2.32
N LEU A 8 23.51 14.76 -2.18
CA LEU A 8 22.33 13.91 -2.42
C LEU A 8 21.49 14.44 -3.58
N LEU A 9 20.69 13.56 -4.17
CA LEU A 9 19.75 13.92 -5.23
C LEU A 9 18.37 14.22 -4.64
N PHE A 10 17.85 15.41 -4.89
CA PHE A 10 16.44 15.74 -4.57
C PHE A 10 15.56 15.51 -5.80
N LEU A 11 14.45 14.76 -5.63
CA LEU A 11 13.47 14.51 -6.67
C LEU A 11 12.10 15.09 -6.26
N SER A 12 11.64 16.08 -6.99
CA SER A 12 10.28 16.60 -6.89
C SER A 12 9.24 15.55 -7.32
N GLN A 13 7.97 15.78 -7.00
CA GLN A 13 6.88 14.91 -7.44
C GLN A 13 6.86 14.71 -8.96
N ARG A 14 7.11 15.78 -9.71
CA ARG A 14 7.18 15.71 -11.18
C ARG A 14 8.29 14.78 -11.65
N GLU A 15 9.47 14.91 -11.08
CA GLU A 15 10.62 14.07 -11.46
C GLU A 15 10.41 12.61 -11.02
N VAL A 16 9.75 12.38 -9.89
CA VAL A 16 9.33 11.03 -9.46
C VAL A 16 8.36 10.40 -10.49
N ILE A 17 7.45 11.20 -11.07
CA ILE A 17 6.57 10.74 -12.16
C ILE A 17 7.38 10.43 -13.42
N GLU A 18 8.30 11.30 -13.81
CA GLU A 18 9.18 11.13 -14.98
C GLU A 18 10.14 9.94 -14.80
N ALA A 19 10.57 9.66 -13.56
CA ALA A 19 11.32 8.45 -13.22
C ALA A 19 10.49 7.18 -13.33
N GLY A 20 9.15 7.28 -13.38
CA GLY A 20 8.28 6.16 -13.69
C GLY A 20 7.55 5.55 -12.48
N VAL A 21 7.32 6.31 -11.41
CA VAL A 21 6.58 5.83 -10.22
C VAL A 21 5.21 5.24 -10.56
N LEU A 22 4.56 5.72 -11.63
CA LEU A 22 3.24 5.26 -12.04
C LEU A 22 3.25 3.93 -12.83
N ASN A 23 4.42 3.31 -13.02
CA ASN A 23 4.54 2.03 -13.72
C ASN A 23 4.23 0.87 -12.78
N MET A 24 2.98 0.42 -12.78
CA MET A 24 2.49 -0.65 -11.91
C MET A 24 3.04 -2.03 -12.33
N GLU A 25 3.35 -2.23 -13.62
CA GLU A 25 3.94 -3.46 -14.13
C GLU A 25 5.36 -3.71 -13.58
N GLN A 26 6.04 -2.64 -13.15
CA GLN A 26 7.33 -2.76 -12.45
C GLN A 26 7.16 -2.81 -10.93
N ALA A 27 6.14 -2.10 -10.40
CA ALA A 27 5.94 -2.03 -8.97
C ALA A 27 5.41 -3.35 -8.38
N VAL A 28 4.51 -4.06 -9.08
CA VAL A 28 3.95 -5.33 -8.61
C VAL A 28 5.02 -6.42 -8.44
N PRO A 29 5.86 -6.74 -9.44
CA PRO A 29 6.93 -7.72 -9.24
C PRO A 29 7.97 -7.28 -8.20
N LEU A 30 8.23 -5.97 -8.07
CA LEU A 30 9.12 -5.48 -7.03
C LEU A 30 8.53 -5.75 -5.64
N MET A 31 7.24 -5.51 -5.41
CA MET A 31 6.61 -5.79 -4.12
C MET A 31 6.56 -7.29 -3.82
N GLU A 32 6.32 -8.14 -4.82
CA GLU A 32 6.42 -9.59 -4.68
C GLU A 32 7.82 -10.00 -4.20
N LYS A 33 8.86 -9.47 -4.84
CA LYS A 33 10.25 -9.70 -4.43
C LYS A 33 10.53 -9.22 -2.99
N VAL A 34 10.02 -8.04 -2.62
CA VAL A 34 10.18 -7.50 -1.26
C VAL A 34 9.52 -8.41 -0.23
N TYR A 35 8.35 -8.94 -0.49
CA TYR A 35 7.70 -9.92 0.37
C TYR A 35 8.56 -11.18 0.57
N GLY A 36 9.12 -11.71 -0.52
CA GLY A 36 10.02 -12.87 -0.45
C GLY A 36 11.29 -12.60 0.36
N LEU A 37 11.91 -11.42 0.17
CA LEU A 37 13.08 -11.02 0.96
C LEU A 37 12.73 -10.84 2.44
N HIS A 38 11.57 -10.24 2.73
CA HIS A 38 11.11 -10.06 4.10
C HIS A 38 10.90 -11.41 4.81
N TRP A 39 10.20 -12.33 4.18
CA TRP A 39 9.98 -13.67 4.72
C TRP A 39 11.29 -14.43 4.99
N ARG A 40 12.28 -14.29 4.14
CA ARG A 40 13.61 -14.90 4.34
C ARG A 40 14.48 -14.23 5.39
N GLY A 41 13.97 -13.19 6.08
CA GLY A 41 14.73 -12.44 7.08
C GLY A 41 15.79 -11.51 6.49
N GLU A 42 15.71 -11.21 5.19
CA GLU A 42 16.65 -10.31 4.50
C GLU A 42 16.23 -8.84 4.61
N THR A 43 15.47 -8.47 5.63
CA THR A 43 15.06 -7.10 5.90
C THR A 43 15.22 -6.76 7.38
N VAL A 44 15.43 -5.49 7.67
CA VAL A 44 15.35 -4.96 9.04
C VAL A 44 14.24 -3.93 9.09
N LEU A 45 13.23 -4.22 9.90
CA LEU A 45 12.03 -3.40 10.06
C LEU A 45 11.84 -3.04 11.53
N PRO A 46 12.33 -1.89 12.00
CA PRO A 46 11.98 -1.37 13.31
C PRO A 46 10.48 -1.06 13.40
N SER A 47 9.95 -1.06 14.60
CA SER A 47 8.58 -0.62 14.85
C SER A 47 8.35 0.77 14.27
N LYS A 48 7.20 0.94 13.62
CA LYS A 48 6.79 2.21 13.03
C LYS A 48 6.66 3.29 14.10
N GLY A 49 7.39 4.39 13.94
CA GLY A 49 7.22 5.58 14.76
C GLY A 49 5.93 6.30 14.40
N VAL A 50 5.09 6.58 15.39
CA VAL A 50 3.85 7.35 15.20
C VAL A 50 3.85 8.54 16.13
N ILE A 51 3.88 9.74 15.56
CA ILE A 51 3.75 10.99 16.27
C ILE A 51 2.31 11.48 16.08
N ARG A 52 1.57 11.67 17.17
CA ARG A 52 0.21 12.23 17.16
C ARG A 52 0.15 13.40 18.13
N TRP A 53 -0.56 14.44 17.76
CA TRP A 53 -0.82 15.58 18.61
C TRP A 53 -2.21 16.15 18.36
N GLY A 54 -2.67 16.97 19.31
CA GLY A 54 -4.01 17.56 19.29
C GLY A 54 -5.10 16.53 19.65
N GLY A 55 -6.04 16.93 20.44
CA GLY A 55 -7.16 16.13 20.91
C GLY A 55 -8.24 16.98 21.54
N VAL A 56 -9.25 16.35 22.14
CA VAL A 56 -10.40 17.04 22.75
C VAL A 56 -9.97 17.94 23.93
N GLU A 57 -8.83 17.63 24.56
CA GLU A 57 -8.33 18.32 25.76
C GLU A 57 -7.22 19.34 25.44
N THR A 58 -6.87 19.55 24.18
CA THR A 58 -5.83 20.48 23.78
C THR A 58 -6.34 21.47 22.75
N GLU A 59 -5.88 22.74 22.80
CA GLU A 59 -6.13 23.75 21.78
C GLU A 59 -5.32 23.52 20.49
N TRP A 60 -4.51 22.45 20.44
CA TRP A 60 -3.67 22.15 19.29
C TRP A 60 -4.48 21.52 18.17
N GLU A 61 -4.19 21.92 16.96
CA GLU A 61 -4.71 21.26 15.76
C GLU A 61 -4.30 19.80 15.73
N LYS A 62 -5.22 18.93 15.30
CA LYS A 62 -4.94 17.49 15.17
C LYS A 62 -3.95 17.23 14.07
N GLY A 63 -2.96 16.40 14.32
CA GLY A 63 -2.02 15.96 13.29
C GLY A 63 -1.42 14.59 13.59
N ARG A 64 -0.93 13.96 12.52
CA ARG A 64 -0.23 12.68 12.62
C ARG A 64 0.91 12.62 11.61
N ILE A 65 2.07 12.16 12.09
CA ILE A 65 3.21 11.82 11.25
C ILE A 65 3.61 10.39 11.56
N ASN A 66 3.86 9.60 10.53
CA ASN A 66 4.42 8.26 10.66
C ASN A 66 5.82 8.23 10.06
N ALA A 67 6.75 7.64 10.80
CA ALA A 67 8.11 7.32 10.37
C ALA A 67 8.21 5.80 10.14
N LEU A 68 8.55 5.40 8.93
CA LEU A 68 8.66 3.99 8.54
C LEU A 68 10.09 3.74 8.04
N PRO A 69 11.05 3.53 8.95
CA PRO A 69 12.40 3.15 8.58
C PRO A 69 12.44 1.70 8.13
N GLY A 70 13.48 1.35 7.36
CA GLY A 70 13.76 -0.02 6.98
C GLY A 70 15.04 -0.15 6.20
N TRP A 71 15.62 -1.35 6.28
CA TRP A 71 16.72 -1.78 5.44
C TRP A 71 16.33 -3.05 4.70
N ILE A 72 16.68 -3.16 3.43
CA ILE A 72 16.40 -4.31 2.58
C ILE A 72 17.69 -4.82 1.96
N GLY A 73 17.90 -6.13 2.04
CA GLY A 73 19.06 -6.87 1.54
C GLY A 73 18.86 -7.40 0.12
N GLY A 74 19.29 -8.63 -0.09
CA GLY A 74 19.31 -9.25 -1.40
C GLY A 74 20.18 -8.46 -2.37
N ASP A 75 19.69 -8.23 -3.57
CA ASP A 75 20.33 -7.41 -4.60
C ASP A 75 19.96 -5.92 -4.54
N ILE A 76 19.01 -5.52 -3.66
CA ILE A 76 18.61 -4.12 -3.47
C ILE A 76 19.62 -3.39 -2.56
N ARG A 77 19.99 -3.97 -1.42
CA ARG A 77 20.99 -3.52 -0.46
C ARG A 77 20.96 -2.03 -0.15
N THR A 78 19.84 -1.58 0.39
CA THR A 78 19.62 -0.16 0.69
C THR A 78 18.83 0.02 1.98
N GLY A 79 19.07 1.11 2.68
CA GLY A 79 18.28 1.56 3.81
C GLY A 79 17.57 2.85 3.51
N GLY A 80 16.64 3.22 4.36
CA GLY A 80 15.96 4.49 4.22
C GLY A 80 14.76 4.63 5.15
N ILE A 81 13.99 5.66 4.90
CA ILE A 81 12.81 5.97 5.68
C ILE A 81 11.76 6.67 4.82
N LYS A 82 10.50 6.28 5.02
CA LYS A 82 9.37 7.14 4.63
C LYS A 82 8.92 7.96 5.83
N TRP A 83 8.85 9.27 5.65
CA TRP A 83 8.22 10.22 6.55
C TRP A 83 6.93 10.70 5.92
N ILE A 84 5.76 10.35 6.52
CA ILE A 84 4.46 10.65 5.95
C ILE A 84 3.55 11.35 6.97
N ALA A 85 3.08 12.52 6.60
CA ALA A 85 2.19 13.35 7.38
C ALA A 85 0.77 13.29 6.82
N VAL A 86 -0.22 13.09 7.70
CA VAL A 86 -1.64 13.13 7.35
C VAL A 86 -2.28 14.26 8.14
N SER A 87 -2.83 15.22 7.43
CA SER A 87 -3.55 16.34 8.03
C SER A 87 -5.05 16.03 8.10
N PRO A 88 -5.73 16.37 9.18
CA PRO A 88 -7.18 16.34 9.25
C PRO A 88 -7.83 17.21 8.18
N GLU A 89 -9.09 16.94 7.90
CA GLU A 89 -9.87 17.73 6.97
C GLU A 89 -10.04 19.16 7.50
N GLY A 90 -9.89 20.16 6.62
CA GLY A 90 -10.08 21.57 6.96
C GLY A 90 -8.90 22.29 7.63
N VAL A 91 -7.82 21.56 7.98
CA VAL A 91 -6.64 22.19 8.65
C VAL A 91 -5.69 22.86 7.64
N ARG A 92 -5.62 22.36 6.40
CA ARG A 92 -4.79 22.97 5.35
C ARG A 92 -5.58 23.92 4.48
N ALA A 93 -4.88 24.86 3.88
CA ALA A 93 -5.49 25.78 2.91
C ALA A 93 -6.17 25.01 1.75
N PRO A 94 -7.27 25.53 1.19
CA PRO A 94 -7.95 24.92 0.05
C PRO A 94 -6.98 24.60 -1.09
N GLY A 95 -7.10 23.39 -1.65
CA GLY A 95 -6.22 22.89 -2.71
C GLY A 95 -4.94 22.23 -2.24
N MET A 96 -4.60 22.32 -0.97
CA MET A 96 -3.45 21.58 -0.43
C MET A 96 -3.79 20.08 -0.20
N PRO A 97 -2.86 19.17 -0.48
CA PRO A 97 -3.10 17.74 -0.30
C PRO A 97 -3.24 17.39 1.19
N LYS A 98 -4.14 16.44 1.51
CA LYS A 98 -4.27 15.88 2.88
C LYS A 98 -3.02 15.14 3.34
N VAL A 99 -2.27 14.57 2.41
CA VAL A 99 -1.07 13.77 2.67
C VAL A 99 0.14 14.47 2.09
N ALA A 100 1.22 14.53 2.87
CA ALA A 100 2.54 14.93 2.40
C ALA A 100 3.55 13.87 2.85
N ALA A 101 4.48 13.50 1.99
CA ALA A 101 5.45 12.46 2.33
C ALA A 101 6.80 12.73 1.66
N LEU A 102 7.85 12.33 2.36
CA LEU A 102 9.21 12.24 1.84
C LEU A 102 9.71 10.81 1.99
N VAL A 103 10.52 10.37 1.05
CA VAL A 103 11.32 9.15 1.17
C VAL A 103 12.79 9.54 1.09
N ILE A 104 13.56 9.10 2.08
CA ILE A 104 15.02 9.24 2.10
C ILE A 104 15.62 7.87 1.81
N ILE A 105 16.58 7.83 0.89
CA ILE A 105 17.32 6.62 0.51
C ILE A 105 18.78 6.79 0.92
N ASN A 106 19.30 5.76 1.57
CA ASN A 106 20.71 5.65 1.91
C ASN A 106 21.39 4.63 1.00
N ASP A 107 22.67 4.80 0.76
CA ASP A 107 23.49 3.78 0.12
C ASP A 107 23.81 2.60 1.07
N PRO A 108 24.45 1.53 0.58
CA PRO A 108 24.81 0.38 1.44
C PRO A 108 25.78 0.70 2.57
N VAL A 109 26.50 1.81 2.50
CA VAL A 109 27.44 2.27 3.55
C VAL A 109 26.86 3.38 4.42
N THR A 110 25.53 3.55 4.37
CA THR A 110 24.70 4.40 5.24
C THR A 110 24.66 5.90 4.93
N LEU A 111 25.29 6.36 3.86
CA LEU A 111 25.19 7.76 3.45
C LEU A 111 23.81 8.04 2.80
N PRO A 112 23.13 9.14 3.15
CA PRO A 112 21.91 9.54 2.45
C PRO A 112 22.26 9.98 1.03
N VAL A 113 21.67 9.35 0.02
CA VAL A 113 21.96 9.58 -1.40
C VAL A 113 20.81 10.19 -2.18
N ALA A 114 19.60 10.16 -1.61
CA ALA A 114 18.44 10.82 -2.22
C ALA A 114 17.37 11.21 -1.19
N ILE A 115 16.64 12.27 -1.52
CA ILE A 115 15.37 12.64 -0.90
C ILE A 115 14.36 12.85 -2.04
N MET A 116 13.17 12.28 -1.92
CA MET A 116 12.15 12.37 -2.97
C MET A 116 10.74 12.53 -2.42
N ASP A 117 9.84 13.10 -3.25
CA ASP A 117 8.40 13.08 -2.95
C ASP A 117 7.92 11.65 -2.76
N GLY A 118 7.29 11.40 -1.62
CA GLY A 118 6.83 10.08 -1.21
C GLY A 118 5.32 9.85 -1.37
N VAL A 119 4.55 10.85 -1.80
CA VAL A 119 3.07 10.74 -1.84
C VAL A 119 2.62 9.70 -2.87
N LEU A 120 3.05 9.88 -4.12
CA LEU A 120 2.73 8.93 -5.20
C LEU A 120 3.39 7.57 -4.96
N LEU A 121 4.65 7.58 -4.54
CA LEU A 121 5.40 6.37 -4.22
C LEU A 121 4.66 5.52 -3.18
N SER A 122 4.24 6.14 -2.07
CA SER A 122 3.49 5.45 -1.00
C SER A 122 2.16 4.88 -1.49
N ALA A 123 1.47 5.59 -2.38
CA ALA A 123 0.21 5.10 -2.91
C ALA A 123 0.40 3.95 -3.90
N ILE A 124 1.36 4.06 -4.80
CA ILE A 124 1.65 3.03 -5.81
C ILE A 124 2.13 1.74 -5.14
N ARG A 125 3.07 1.80 -4.16
CA ARG A 125 3.53 0.59 -3.48
C ARG A 125 2.40 -0.08 -2.69
N THR A 126 1.43 0.69 -2.17
CA THR A 126 0.28 0.14 -1.45
C THR A 126 -0.66 -0.64 -2.39
N GLY A 127 -0.92 -0.11 -3.58
CA GLY A 127 -1.63 -0.88 -4.62
C GLY A 127 -0.82 -2.09 -5.08
N ALA A 128 0.45 -1.91 -5.37
CA ALA A 128 1.35 -2.97 -5.84
C ALA A 128 1.48 -4.14 -4.86
N ASN A 129 1.42 -3.87 -3.55
CA ASN A 129 1.36 -4.90 -2.53
C ASN A 129 0.19 -5.86 -2.74
N MET A 130 -1.00 -5.30 -3.01
CA MET A 130 -2.19 -6.12 -3.24
C MET A 130 -2.17 -6.77 -4.62
N GLY A 131 -1.57 -6.13 -5.62
CA GLY A 131 -1.30 -6.78 -6.90
C GLY A 131 -0.41 -8.00 -6.73
N ALA A 132 0.68 -7.89 -5.97
CA ALA A 132 1.57 -9.00 -5.65
C ALA A 132 0.83 -10.12 -4.88
N ALA A 133 0.03 -9.78 -3.87
CA ALA A 133 -0.80 -10.75 -3.16
C ALA A 133 -1.82 -11.42 -4.10
N ALA A 134 -2.47 -10.67 -4.99
CA ALA A 134 -3.46 -11.20 -5.92
C ALA A 134 -2.87 -12.18 -6.96
N LEU A 135 -1.58 -12.11 -7.29
CA LEU A 135 -0.91 -13.10 -8.14
C LEU A 135 -1.05 -14.53 -7.59
N HIS A 136 -1.11 -14.66 -6.25
CA HIS A 136 -1.14 -15.96 -5.57
C HIS A 136 -2.51 -16.28 -4.93
N LEU A 137 -3.33 -15.26 -4.66
CA LEU A 137 -4.56 -15.39 -3.88
C LEU A 137 -5.85 -15.23 -4.68
N ALA A 138 -5.83 -14.56 -5.83
CA ALA A 138 -7.01 -14.43 -6.69
C ALA A 138 -7.16 -15.65 -7.61
N LYS A 139 -8.38 -15.94 -8.04
CA LYS A 139 -8.64 -16.95 -9.07
C LYS A 139 -7.90 -16.59 -10.36
N GLU A 140 -7.39 -17.61 -11.07
CA GLU A 140 -6.73 -17.39 -12.35
C GLU A 140 -7.69 -16.79 -13.38
N ASP A 141 -8.93 -17.24 -13.39
CA ASP A 141 -9.96 -16.78 -14.32
C ASP A 141 -10.78 -15.58 -13.81
N THR A 142 -10.23 -14.80 -12.85
CA THR A 142 -10.87 -13.57 -12.34
C THR A 142 -11.45 -12.73 -13.46
N ARG A 143 -12.75 -12.43 -13.37
CA ARG A 143 -13.53 -11.68 -14.37
C ARG A 143 -13.98 -10.34 -13.90
N THR A 144 -14.33 -10.23 -12.61
CA THR A 144 -15.00 -9.06 -12.03
C THR A 144 -14.22 -8.52 -10.84
N ILE A 145 -13.88 -7.24 -10.89
CA ILE A 145 -13.27 -6.49 -9.78
C ILE A 145 -14.26 -5.43 -9.30
N ALA A 146 -14.57 -5.44 -8.02
CA ALA A 146 -15.40 -4.47 -7.32
C ALA A 146 -14.53 -3.58 -6.41
N ILE A 147 -14.63 -2.27 -6.58
CA ILE A 147 -13.95 -1.27 -5.74
C ILE A 147 -14.98 -0.51 -4.94
N VAL A 148 -14.80 -0.43 -3.62
CA VAL A 148 -15.56 0.40 -2.70
C VAL A 148 -14.62 1.47 -2.17
N GLY A 149 -14.83 2.73 -2.62
CA GLY A 149 -13.94 3.87 -2.36
C GLY A 149 -13.18 4.35 -3.59
N GLY A 150 -13.66 5.44 -4.23
CA GLY A 150 -13.11 6.04 -5.45
C GLY A 150 -11.92 6.97 -5.23
N GLY A 151 -11.30 6.91 -4.04
CA GLY A 151 -10.14 7.70 -3.66
C GLY A 151 -8.85 7.28 -4.36
N PHE A 152 -7.75 7.85 -3.86
CA PHE A 152 -6.43 7.60 -4.43
C PHE A 152 -6.02 6.11 -4.30
N GLN A 153 -6.32 5.49 -3.14
CA GLN A 153 -6.03 4.07 -2.92
C GLN A 153 -6.85 3.17 -3.84
N GLY A 154 -8.17 3.37 -3.97
CA GLY A 154 -8.98 2.57 -4.88
C GLY A 154 -8.41 2.54 -6.32
N ARG A 155 -7.87 3.67 -6.79
CA ARG A 155 -7.24 3.76 -8.13
C ARG A 155 -5.96 2.93 -8.24
N THR A 156 -5.07 3.03 -7.25
CA THR A 156 -3.81 2.26 -7.26
C THR A 156 -4.05 0.78 -7.07
N GLN A 157 -5.06 0.40 -6.28
CA GLN A 157 -5.50 -0.98 -6.14
C GLN A 157 -5.97 -1.54 -7.49
N LEU A 158 -6.89 -0.84 -8.16
CA LEU A 158 -7.36 -1.28 -9.48
C LEU A 158 -6.22 -1.42 -10.49
N MET A 159 -5.29 -0.45 -10.55
CA MET A 159 -4.13 -0.53 -11.44
C MET A 159 -3.30 -1.79 -11.20
N ALA A 160 -3.03 -2.13 -9.95
CA ALA A 160 -2.24 -3.29 -9.57
C ALA A 160 -2.97 -4.61 -9.84
N LEU A 161 -4.27 -4.66 -9.56
CA LEU A 161 -5.09 -5.85 -9.82
C LEU A 161 -5.23 -6.13 -11.31
N LEU A 162 -5.25 -5.11 -12.17
CA LEU A 162 -5.23 -5.29 -13.62
C LEU A 162 -3.88 -5.80 -14.15
N VAL A 163 -2.78 -5.57 -13.44
CA VAL A 163 -1.49 -6.21 -13.72
C VAL A 163 -1.53 -7.69 -13.30
N ALA A 164 -2.05 -7.97 -12.11
CA ALA A 164 -2.13 -9.34 -11.60
C ALA A 164 -3.15 -10.20 -12.36
N ARG A 165 -4.25 -9.61 -12.85
CA ARG A 165 -5.36 -10.29 -13.55
C ARG A 165 -5.78 -9.51 -14.80
N PRO A 166 -4.95 -9.54 -15.86
CA PRO A 166 -5.17 -8.76 -17.08
C PRO A 166 -6.42 -9.18 -17.86
N GLN A 167 -6.94 -10.39 -17.63
CA GLN A 167 -8.16 -10.92 -18.26
C GLN A 167 -9.46 -10.40 -17.65
N THR A 168 -9.40 -9.58 -16.58
CA THR A 168 -10.58 -8.94 -15.97
C THR A 168 -11.45 -8.26 -17.04
N ARG A 169 -12.76 -8.47 -17.00
CA ARG A 169 -13.71 -7.96 -18.00
C ARG A 169 -14.61 -6.87 -17.44
N GLU A 170 -14.99 -7.00 -16.19
CA GLU A 170 -15.92 -6.12 -15.51
C GLU A 170 -15.25 -5.42 -14.33
N ILE A 171 -15.41 -4.11 -14.26
CA ILE A 171 -14.92 -3.29 -13.17
C ILE A 171 -16.09 -2.46 -12.66
N ARG A 172 -16.34 -2.53 -11.36
CA ARG A 172 -17.40 -1.80 -10.69
C ARG A 172 -16.83 -0.90 -9.60
N ILE A 173 -17.43 0.28 -9.45
CA ILE A 173 -17.05 1.26 -8.42
C ILE A 173 -18.25 1.76 -7.67
N TYR A 174 -18.14 1.84 -6.37
CA TYR A 174 -19.01 2.58 -5.48
C TYR A 174 -18.22 3.55 -4.63
N ASP A 175 -18.75 4.74 -4.46
CA ASP A 175 -18.33 5.71 -3.47
C ASP A 175 -19.57 6.41 -2.92
N VAL A 176 -19.59 6.71 -1.62
CA VAL A 176 -20.68 7.45 -0.99
C VAL A 176 -20.92 8.81 -1.67
N ASN A 177 -19.85 9.40 -2.18
CA ASN A 177 -19.89 10.57 -3.07
C ASN A 177 -19.93 10.10 -4.54
N ARG A 178 -21.13 10.09 -5.13
CA ARG A 178 -21.32 9.67 -6.52
C ARG A 178 -20.40 10.40 -7.52
N ALA A 179 -20.18 11.70 -7.33
CA ALA A 179 -19.28 12.46 -8.20
C ALA A 179 -17.84 11.95 -8.13
N GLN A 180 -17.41 11.45 -6.97
CA GLN A 180 -16.10 10.82 -6.80
C GLN A 180 -16.03 9.47 -7.52
N ALA A 181 -17.09 8.66 -7.47
CA ALA A 181 -17.17 7.40 -8.23
C ALA A 181 -17.12 7.65 -9.74
N GLU A 182 -17.87 8.64 -10.25
CA GLU A 182 -17.86 9.05 -11.65
C GLU A 182 -16.48 9.61 -12.09
N ASN A 183 -15.83 10.38 -11.21
CA ASN A 183 -14.45 10.86 -11.45
C ASN A 183 -13.46 9.70 -11.49
N PHE A 184 -13.59 8.72 -10.59
CA PHE A 184 -12.81 7.48 -10.61
C PHE A 184 -12.99 6.76 -11.96
N ALA A 185 -14.23 6.51 -12.38
CA ALA A 185 -14.53 5.82 -13.62
C ALA A 185 -13.87 6.49 -14.82
N ARG A 186 -14.11 7.79 -15.03
CA ARG A 186 -13.49 8.56 -16.14
C ARG A 186 -11.97 8.48 -16.15
N HIS A 187 -11.33 8.60 -14.97
CA HIS A 187 -9.87 8.54 -14.87
C HIS A 187 -9.32 7.16 -15.20
N MET A 188 -9.95 6.13 -14.64
CA MET A 188 -9.49 4.76 -14.82
C MET A 188 -9.77 4.25 -16.23
N GLU A 189 -10.90 4.61 -16.84
CA GLU A 189 -11.18 4.32 -18.25
C GLU A 189 -10.13 4.94 -19.17
N LYS A 190 -9.81 6.24 -18.97
CA LYS A 190 -8.75 6.91 -19.73
C LYS A 190 -7.39 6.23 -19.58
N ARG A 191 -7.07 5.77 -18.37
CA ARG A 191 -5.76 5.20 -18.04
C ARG A 191 -5.60 3.76 -18.50
N THR A 192 -6.65 2.96 -18.38
CA THR A 192 -6.61 1.50 -18.59
C THR A 192 -7.25 1.05 -19.89
N GLY A 193 -8.01 1.92 -20.57
CA GLY A 193 -8.82 1.57 -21.73
C GLY A 193 -10.03 0.67 -21.41
N ARG A 194 -10.34 0.44 -20.12
CA ARG A 194 -11.40 -0.47 -19.67
C ARG A 194 -12.56 0.31 -19.09
N LYS A 195 -13.78 -0.09 -19.42
CA LYS A 195 -15.01 0.51 -18.87
C LYS A 195 -15.11 0.21 -17.38
N VAL A 196 -15.61 1.20 -16.60
CA VAL A 196 -15.85 1.10 -15.19
C VAL A 196 -17.31 1.47 -14.90
N ALA A 197 -18.09 0.51 -14.43
CA ALA A 197 -19.48 0.72 -14.08
C ALA A 197 -19.61 1.40 -12.71
N VAL A 198 -20.32 2.53 -12.67
CA VAL A 198 -20.63 3.23 -11.41
C VAL A 198 -21.90 2.68 -10.83
N CYS A 199 -21.82 2.01 -9.69
CA CYS A 199 -22.94 1.41 -8.98
C CYS A 199 -23.59 2.37 -7.99
N ALA A 200 -24.86 2.12 -7.63
CA ALA A 200 -25.60 2.95 -6.69
C ALA A 200 -25.42 2.51 -5.23
N THR A 201 -25.07 1.26 -4.99
CA THR A 201 -24.92 0.69 -3.64
C THR A 201 -23.69 -0.22 -3.54
N VAL A 202 -23.25 -0.51 -2.30
CA VAL A 202 -22.23 -1.53 -2.05
C VAL A 202 -22.71 -2.90 -2.51
N ASP A 203 -23.97 -3.28 -2.18
CA ASP A 203 -24.55 -4.58 -2.56
C ASP A 203 -24.49 -4.80 -4.09
N GLU A 204 -24.86 -3.79 -4.89
CA GLU A 204 -24.77 -3.87 -6.35
C GLU A 204 -23.31 -4.03 -6.82
N THR A 205 -22.40 -3.32 -6.17
CA THR A 205 -20.97 -3.31 -6.56
C THR A 205 -20.32 -4.66 -6.35
N VAL A 206 -20.55 -5.29 -5.18
CA VAL A 206 -19.82 -6.48 -4.75
C VAL A 206 -20.45 -7.80 -5.21
N LYS A 207 -21.71 -7.80 -5.62
CA LYS A 207 -22.44 -9.01 -6.01
C LYS A 207 -21.75 -9.74 -7.17
N GLY A 208 -21.38 -10.99 -6.98
CA GLY A 208 -20.73 -11.83 -7.98
C GLY A 208 -19.30 -11.37 -8.36
N ALA A 209 -18.66 -10.56 -7.53
CA ALA A 209 -17.30 -10.11 -7.80
C ALA A 209 -16.27 -11.14 -7.34
N ASP A 210 -15.29 -11.42 -8.21
CA ASP A 210 -14.17 -12.32 -7.86
C ASP A 210 -13.17 -11.65 -6.91
N ILE A 211 -12.97 -10.35 -7.08
CA ILE A 211 -12.13 -9.54 -6.17
C ILE A 211 -12.96 -8.34 -5.69
N VAL A 212 -13.02 -8.18 -4.38
CA VAL A 212 -13.62 -7.01 -3.71
C VAL A 212 -12.55 -6.24 -2.96
N VAL A 213 -12.48 -4.94 -3.18
CA VAL A 213 -11.56 -4.03 -2.49
C VAL A 213 -12.36 -2.99 -1.73
N THR A 214 -12.09 -2.82 -0.44
CA THR A 214 -12.52 -1.64 0.31
C THR A 214 -11.32 -0.74 0.58
N ALA A 215 -11.42 0.52 0.19
CA ALA A 215 -10.35 1.52 0.31
C ALA A 215 -10.94 2.90 0.66
N THR A 216 -11.59 2.98 1.81
CA THR A 216 -12.35 4.13 2.26
C THR A 216 -11.83 4.70 3.58
N GLY A 217 -12.41 5.78 4.03
CA GLY A 217 -12.24 6.32 5.38
C GLY A 217 -13.44 6.04 6.28
N SER A 218 -14.29 5.07 5.94
CA SER A 218 -15.47 4.73 6.74
C SER A 218 -15.06 4.23 8.12
N THR A 219 -15.81 4.66 9.12
CA THR A 219 -15.75 4.14 10.49
C THR A 219 -16.76 3.02 10.73
N GLU A 220 -17.70 2.85 9.79
CA GLU A 220 -18.73 1.82 9.84
C GLU A 220 -18.45 0.73 8.79
N PRO A 221 -18.80 -0.54 9.08
CA PRO A 221 -18.65 -1.63 8.15
C PRO A 221 -19.44 -1.40 6.85
N LEU A 222 -18.79 -1.57 5.72
CA LEU A 222 -19.39 -1.49 4.38
C LEU A 222 -19.55 -2.88 3.77
N LEU A 223 -18.55 -3.76 3.96
CA LEU A 223 -18.67 -5.16 3.57
C LEU A 223 -19.24 -5.97 4.72
N LEU A 224 -20.35 -6.65 4.47
CA LEU A 224 -21.12 -7.41 5.45
C LEU A 224 -21.01 -8.91 5.17
N ARG A 225 -21.25 -9.75 6.18
CA ARG A 225 -21.19 -11.23 6.03
C ARG A 225 -22.01 -11.75 4.85
N ARG A 226 -23.17 -11.15 4.56
CA ARG A 226 -24.05 -11.53 3.45
C ARG A 226 -23.46 -11.27 2.06
N HIS A 227 -22.40 -10.48 1.95
CA HIS A 227 -21.74 -10.18 0.69
C HIS A 227 -20.69 -11.21 0.28
N LEU A 228 -20.32 -12.12 1.22
CA LEU A 228 -19.35 -13.14 0.91
C LEU A 228 -19.95 -14.21 -0.02
N GLU A 229 -19.26 -14.46 -1.11
CA GLU A 229 -19.61 -15.49 -2.07
C GLU A 229 -18.41 -16.43 -2.27
N PRO A 230 -18.65 -17.72 -2.60
CA PRO A 230 -17.55 -18.66 -2.88
C PRO A 230 -16.59 -18.11 -3.95
N GLY A 231 -15.31 -18.31 -3.72
CA GLY A 231 -14.24 -17.86 -4.62
C GLY A 231 -13.81 -16.41 -4.49
N MET A 232 -14.46 -15.63 -3.64
CA MET A 232 -14.14 -14.20 -3.45
C MET A 232 -12.76 -14.02 -2.82
N LEU A 233 -11.96 -13.10 -3.39
CA LEU A 233 -10.81 -12.49 -2.72
C LEU A 233 -11.24 -11.12 -2.18
N TYR A 234 -11.26 -10.96 -0.86
CA TYR A 234 -11.52 -9.68 -0.22
C TYR A 234 -10.22 -8.98 0.20
N ILE A 235 -9.97 -7.82 -0.36
CA ILE A 235 -8.83 -6.96 -0.07
C ILE A 235 -9.30 -5.81 0.83
N HIS A 236 -8.90 -5.85 2.10
CA HIS A 236 -9.24 -4.86 3.10
C HIS A 236 -8.08 -3.86 3.26
N VAL A 237 -8.24 -2.64 2.74
CA VAL A 237 -7.16 -1.63 2.74
C VAL A 237 -7.28 -0.67 3.92
N GLY A 238 -8.47 -0.30 4.29
CA GLY A 238 -8.75 0.62 5.40
C GLY A 238 -8.68 -0.03 6.79
N GLY A 239 -9.35 0.57 7.75
CA GLY A 239 -9.32 0.11 9.15
C GLY A 239 -10.53 -0.75 9.54
N ASN A 240 -11.75 -0.20 9.41
CA ASN A 240 -13.00 -0.78 9.95
C ASN A 240 -14.06 -0.95 8.86
N GLU A 241 -13.68 -1.38 7.65
CA GLU A 241 -14.54 -1.37 6.48
C GLU A 241 -15.42 -2.63 6.34
N CYS A 242 -15.24 -3.63 7.20
CA CYS A 242 -16.06 -4.85 7.19
C CYS A 242 -16.48 -5.27 8.59
N GLU A 243 -17.58 -6.04 8.66
CA GLU A 243 -17.96 -6.76 9.87
C GLU A 243 -16.87 -7.77 10.26
N TYR A 244 -16.73 -8.05 11.56
CA TYR A 244 -15.79 -9.09 12.03
C TYR A 244 -16.16 -10.48 11.51
N GLU A 245 -17.45 -10.71 11.28
CA GLU A 245 -17.99 -11.93 10.71
C GLU A 245 -17.49 -12.18 9.28
N VAL A 246 -17.14 -11.13 8.52
CA VAL A 246 -16.49 -11.26 7.21
C VAL A 246 -15.09 -11.89 7.36
N ILE A 247 -14.34 -11.42 8.35
CA ILE A 247 -13.00 -11.93 8.64
C ILE A 247 -13.07 -13.37 9.17
N SER A 248 -13.98 -13.63 10.13
CA SER A 248 -14.13 -14.96 10.74
C SER A 248 -14.63 -16.02 9.75
N ALA A 249 -15.45 -15.61 8.78
CA ALA A 249 -16.05 -16.51 7.80
C ALA A 249 -15.20 -16.77 6.55
N ALA A 250 -14.07 -16.07 6.39
CA ALA A 250 -13.12 -16.38 5.34
C ALA A 250 -12.46 -17.74 5.61
N ASP A 251 -12.25 -18.53 4.56
CA ASP A 251 -11.56 -19.84 4.67
C ASP A 251 -10.08 -19.64 4.98
N LYS A 252 -9.47 -18.61 4.37
CA LYS A 252 -8.06 -18.26 4.55
C LYS A 252 -7.87 -16.78 4.82
N ARG A 253 -6.90 -16.43 5.68
CA ARG A 253 -6.54 -15.06 6.07
C ARG A 253 -5.06 -14.86 5.86
N TYR A 254 -4.71 -13.89 5.00
CA TYR A 254 -3.33 -13.54 4.68
C TYR A 254 -3.00 -12.12 5.10
N VAL A 255 -1.77 -11.92 5.53
CA VAL A 255 -1.23 -10.66 6.01
C VAL A 255 0.17 -10.41 5.47
N ASP A 256 0.68 -9.18 5.54
CA ASP A 256 2.08 -8.89 5.18
C ASP A 256 3.08 -9.19 6.31
N ASP A 257 2.75 -8.84 7.54
CA ASP A 257 3.55 -9.06 8.75
C ASP A 257 2.59 -9.09 9.94
N TRP A 258 2.37 -10.28 10.50
CA TRP A 258 1.39 -10.48 11.56
C TRP A 258 1.78 -9.77 12.85
N GLU A 259 3.07 -9.80 13.20
CA GLU A 259 3.54 -9.13 14.42
C GLU A 259 3.30 -7.62 14.38
N GLN A 260 3.51 -6.98 13.23
CA GLN A 260 3.23 -5.55 13.09
C GLN A 260 1.73 -5.23 13.04
N ILE A 261 0.91 -6.12 12.47
CA ILE A 261 -0.56 -5.93 12.43
C ILE A 261 -1.16 -6.03 13.83
N LYS A 262 -0.77 -7.01 14.62
CA LYS A 262 -1.26 -7.19 16.01
C LYS A 262 -1.15 -5.91 16.84
N HIS A 263 -0.09 -5.14 16.63
CA HIS A 263 0.17 -3.92 17.38
C HIS A 263 -0.40 -2.64 16.72
N ARG A 264 -1.23 -2.80 15.69
CA ARG A 264 -1.85 -1.67 14.99
C ARG A 264 -3.27 -1.41 15.47
N ASP A 265 -3.44 -0.44 16.35
CA ASP A 265 -4.68 -0.01 17.00
C ASP A 265 -5.82 0.49 16.08
N VAL A 266 -5.66 0.43 14.77
CA VAL A 266 -6.66 0.85 13.77
C VAL A 266 -7.03 -0.27 12.79
N SER A 267 -6.56 -1.49 13.01
CA SER A 267 -6.85 -2.65 12.17
C SER A 267 -7.94 -3.51 12.80
N SER A 268 -8.95 -3.90 12.02
CA SER A 268 -9.97 -4.85 12.47
C SER A 268 -9.36 -6.16 13.00
N LEU A 269 -8.27 -6.65 12.38
CA LEU A 269 -7.55 -7.84 12.84
C LEU A 269 -6.96 -7.63 14.25
N ALA A 270 -6.31 -6.48 14.51
CA ALA A 270 -5.78 -6.17 15.83
C ALA A 270 -6.89 -6.05 16.88
N HIS A 271 -7.98 -5.39 16.56
CA HIS A 271 -9.14 -5.28 17.45
C HIS A 271 -9.73 -6.66 17.79
N MET A 272 -9.86 -7.54 16.80
CA MET A 272 -10.34 -8.91 17.02
C MET A 272 -9.37 -9.72 17.88
N PHE A 273 -8.07 -9.59 17.64
CA PHE A 273 -7.03 -10.26 18.41
C PHE A 273 -7.07 -9.84 19.90
N PHE A 274 -7.05 -8.56 20.19
CA PHE A 274 -7.12 -8.04 21.57
C PHE A 274 -8.46 -8.36 22.24
N ALA A 275 -9.54 -8.47 21.49
CA ALA A 275 -10.84 -8.88 22.00
C ALA A 275 -10.96 -10.41 22.19
N GLY A 276 -9.94 -11.19 21.91
CA GLY A 276 -9.95 -12.66 21.98
C GLY A 276 -10.85 -13.34 20.94
N LYS A 277 -11.22 -12.62 19.87
CA LYS A 277 -12.05 -13.10 18.76
C LYS A 277 -11.23 -13.68 17.61
N LEU A 278 -9.92 -13.46 17.61
CA LEU A 278 -8.95 -13.96 16.64
C LEU A 278 -7.71 -14.37 17.39
N LYS A 279 -7.06 -15.46 16.96
CA LYS A 279 -5.83 -15.97 17.53
C LYS A 279 -4.73 -16.01 16.46
N ASP A 280 -3.48 -16.28 16.88
CA ASP A 280 -2.34 -16.38 15.96
C ASP A 280 -2.56 -17.50 14.93
N GLU A 281 -3.12 -18.65 15.36
CA GLU A 281 -3.41 -19.80 14.50
C GLU A 281 -4.52 -19.56 13.47
N ASP A 282 -5.32 -18.51 13.62
CA ASP A 282 -6.37 -18.15 12.66
C ASP A 282 -5.80 -17.42 11.42
N ILE A 283 -4.55 -16.98 11.48
CA ILE A 283 -3.83 -16.40 10.33
C ILE A 283 -3.24 -17.55 9.53
N THR A 284 -3.66 -17.68 8.27
CA THR A 284 -3.23 -18.77 7.39
C THR A 284 -1.74 -18.68 7.07
N ALA A 285 -1.29 -17.50 6.64
CA ALA A 285 0.12 -17.24 6.39
C ALA A 285 0.38 -15.74 6.16
N GLU A 286 1.65 -15.38 6.22
CA GLU A 286 2.13 -14.12 5.64
C GLU A 286 2.32 -14.27 4.13
N ILE A 287 2.07 -13.19 3.39
CA ILE A 287 2.17 -13.16 1.91
C ILE A 287 3.58 -13.57 1.46
N GLY A 288 4.61 -13.20 2.21
CA GLY A 288 5.99 -13.57 1.93
C GLY A 288 6.21 -15.09 1.88
N ALA A 289 5.59 -15.84 2.80
CA ALA A 289 5.66 -17.30 2.82
C ALA A 289 5.01 -17.93 1.58
N VAL A 290 3.92 -17.32 1.09
CA VAL A 290 3.24 -17.77 -0.12
C VAL A 290 4.09 -17.49 -1.37
N VAL A 291 4.66 -16.31 -1.44
CA VAL A 291 5.54 -15.88 -2.55
C VAL A 291 6.73 -16.80 -2.75
N VAL A 292 7.33 -17.30 -1.65
CA VAL A 292 8.48 -18.19 -1.74
C VAL A 292 8.10 -19.69 -1.82
N GLY A 293 6.81 -20.01 -1.75
CA GLY A 293 6.31 -21.37 -1.84
C GLY A 293 6.33 -22.18 -0.53
N ASP A 294 6.63 -21.55 0.61
CA ASP A 294 6.64 -22.21 1.94
C ASP A 294 5.22 -22.48 2.47
N ARG A 295 4.25 -21.72 1.99
CA ARG A 295 2.83 -21.87 2.31
C ARG A 295 1.99 -21.78 1.04
N PRO A 296 0.87 -22.50 0.96
CA PRO A 296 -0.02 -22.41 -0.19
C PRO A 296 -0.73 -21.05 -0.22
N GLY A 297 -0.98 -20.55 -1.43
CA GLY A 297 -1.93 -19.48 -1.66
C GLY A 297 -3.36 -20.03 -1.81
N ARG A 298 -4.05 -19.63 -2.89
CA ARG A 298 -5.35 -20.22 -3.25
C ARG A 298 -5.15 -21.66 -3.73
N GLU A 299 -5.93 -22.59 -3.18
CA GLU A 299 -5.91 -24.01 -3.54
C GLU A 299 -7.22 -24.47 -4.20
N SER A 300 -8.33 -23.71 -4.01
CA SER A 300 -9.61 -23.98 -4.63
C SER A 300 -10.29 -22.69 -5.12
N ASP A 301 -11.03 -22.81 -6.22
CA ASP A 301 -11.80 -21.69 -6.76
C ASP A 301 -12.98 -21.26 -5.89
N ASP A 302 -13.40 -22.10 -4.95
CA ASP A 302 -14.48 -21.79 -4.01
C ASP A 302 -14.02 -21.12 -2.71
N GLU A 303 -12.72 -21.11 -2.43
CA GLU A 303 -12.21 -20.49 -1.19
C GLU A 303 -12.52 -19.00 -1.11
N ILE A 304 -13.06 -18.57 0.01
CA ILE A 304 -13.19 -17.16 0.38
C ILE A 304 -11.90 -16.74 1.08
N ILE A 305 -11.16 -15.84 0.46
CA ILE A 305 -9.86 -15.39 0.97
C ILE A 305 -9.94 -13.94 1.43
N TYR A 306 -9.49 -13.70 2.65
CA TYR A 306 -9.32 -12.36 3.22
C TYR A 306 -7.83 -11.98 3.22
N VAL A 307 -7.53 -10.73 2.82
CA VAL A 307 -6.18 -10.18 2.91
C VAL A 307 -6.20 -8.75 3.47
N ASN A 308 -5.31 -8.49 4.42
CA ASN A 308 -5.07 -7.15 4.98
C ASN A 308 -3.58 -6.93 5.17
N THR A 309 -3.09 -5.72 4.95
CA THR A 309 -1.68 -5.37 5.12
C THR A 309 -1.51 -4.09 5.92
N VAL A 310 -0.45 -4.04 6.71
CA VAL A 310 -0.02 -2.84 7.42
C VAL A 310 0.84 -1.93 6.55
N GLY A 311 1.51 -2.52 5.57
CA GLY A 311 2.48 -1.88 4.69
C GLY A 311 3.83 -1.66 5.39
N LEU A 312 4.87 -2.22 4.81
CA LEU A 312 6.22 -2.28 5.38
C LEU A 312 7.08 -1.12 4.86
N GLY A 313 7.91 -0.51 5.72
CA GLY A 313 8.79 0.60 5.34
C GLY A 313 9.77 0.22 4.22
N VAL A 314 10.23 -1.03 4.19
CA VAL A 314 11.13 -1.54 3.14
C VAL A 314 10.51 -1.52 1.74
N GLN A 315 9.19 -1.56 1.63
CA GLN A 315 8.48 -1.45 0.35
C GLN A 315 8.61 -0.04 -0.25
N ASP A 316 8.54 0.98 0.62
CA ASP A 316 8.78 2.36 0.21
C ASP A 316 10.25 2.58 -0.16
N VAL A 317 11.17 1.99 0.61
CA VAL A 317 12.62 2.03 0.36
C VAL A 317 12.99 1.34 -0.95
N ALA A 318 12.46 0.14 -1.21
CA ALA A 318 12.73 -0.61 -2.44
C ALA A 318 12.23 0.13 -3.69
N LEU A 319 11.00 0.67 -3.66
CA LEU A 319 10.48 1.44 -4.78
C LEU A 319 11.27 2.76 -4.96
N GLY A 320 11.62 3.43 -3.85
CA GLY A 320 12.46 4.63 -3.87
C GLY A 320 13.83 4.38 -4.49
N SER A 321 14.46 3.25 -4.17
CA SER A 321 15.75 2.83 -4.76
C SER A 321 15.64 2.60 -6.28
N LEU A 322 14.58 1.93 -6.74
CA LEU A 322 14.31 1.75 -8.17
C LEU A 322 14.14 3.10 -8.88
N LEU A 323 13.38 4.01 -8.28
CA LEU A 323 13.14 5.34 -8.85
C LEU A 323 14.41 6.18 -8.88
N LEU A 324 15.26 6.10 -7.86
CA LEU A 324 16.56 6.76 -7.82
C LEU A 324 17.46 6.29 -8.97
N ALA A 325 17.56 4.97 -9.20
CA ALA A 325 18.33 4.43 -10.31
C ALA A 325 17.84 5.00 -11.65
N LYS A 326 16.52 4.97 -11.88
CA LYS A 326 15.90 5.51 -13.12
C LYS A 326 16.05 7.02 -13.26
N ALA A 327 15.99 7.77 -12.15
CA ALA A 327 16.21 9.19 -12.19
C ALA A 327 17.66 9.53 -12.60
N ARG A 328 18.62 8.79 -12.07
CA ARG A 328 20.05 8.92 -12.47
C ARG A 328 20.26 8.59 -13.95
N GLU A 329 19.70 7.51 -14.46
CA GLU A 329 19.76 7.14 -15.88
C GLU A 329 19.19 8.23 -16.80
N LYS A 330 18.15 8.95 -16.35
CA LYS A 330 17.48 10.00 -17.11
C LYS A 330 18.03 11.40 -16.84
N GLY A 331 19.02 11.55 -15.96
CA GLY A 331 19.54 12.85 -15.57
C GLY A 331 18.52 13.75 -14.85
N LEU A 332 17.58 13.16 -14.11
CA LEU A 332 16.55 13.87 -13.35
C LEU A 332 17.06 14.23 -11.95
N GLY A 333 16.48 15.25 -11.37
CA GLY A 333 16.72 15.67 -9.99
C GLY A 333 17.68 16.85 -9.86
N THR A 334 17.65 17.43 -8.67
CA THR A 334 18.54 18.53 -8.28
C THR A 334 19.59 17.99 -7.31
N THR A 335 20.85 18.16 -7.62
CA THR A 335 21.94 17.81 -6.70
C THR A 335 22.01 18.84 -5.58
N VAL A 336 21.90 18.37 -4.34
CA VAL A 336 22.00 19.19 -3.13
C VAL A 336 23.28 18.80 -2.39
N LYS A 337 24.18 19.76 -2.24
CA LYS A 337 25.42 19.52 -1.51
C LYS A 337 25.15 19.47 -0.01
N MET A 338 25.68 18.47 0.66
CA MET A 338 25.62 18.33 2.11
C MET A 338 26.86 18.96 2.76
N TRP A 339 28.07 18.68 2.22
CA TRP A 339 29.32 19.30 2.64
C TRP A 339 30.40 19.17 1.55
N ASP A 340 31.38 20.05 1.58
CA ASP A 340 32.63 19.97 0.80
C ASP A 340 33.62 19.08 1.52
N GLU A 341 33.80 19.29 2.83
CA GLU A 341 34.61 18.47 3.72
C GLU A 341 33.81 18.22 5.00
N PRO A 342 33.80 16.99 5.56
CA PRO A 342 33.16 16.73 6.85
C PRO A 342 33.78 17.61 7.93
N PHE A 343 32.93 18.29 8.70
CA PHE A 343 33.42 19.07 9.84
C PHE A 343 33.86 18.10 10.96
N VAL A 344 35.09 18.27 11.41
CA VAL A 344 35.65 17.49 12.53
C VAL A 344 35.95 18.44 13.67
N LEU A 345 35.37 18.15 14.87
CA LEU A 345 35.62 18.88 16.11
C LEU A 345 36.96 18.48 16.71
#